data_c1eeca023f63f07fa3a364b03797318f
#
_entry.id   c1eeca023f63f07fa3a364b03797318f
#
_cell.length_a   1.000
_cell.length_b   1.000
_cell.length_c   1.000
_cell.angle_alpha   90.00
_cell.angle_beta   90.00
_cell.angle_gamma   90.00
#
_symmetry.space_group_name_H-M   'P 1'
#
loop_
_entity.id
_entity.type
_entity.pdbx_description
1 polymer ?
#
loop_
_entity_poly.entity_id
_entity_poly.type
_entity_poly.pdbx_seq_one_letter_code
_entity_poly.pdbx_strand_id
1 'polypeptide(L)'
;VNVAKKENQIRDLSRMEKILSKHMLDSKNSAVHVQTFIEADITELANWRDNQKIKFLDNYGEKLTYTHPLIQIVSKVLRNFPILNASLLDDKVIYKKDINIGLATALQDGSLIVPVIKNADELSLAGISKSSNSLVNKARNNNLNPDDVQDGTFTISNIGTFDNIMGTPIINQPQLAILAFGAIRKLPRVVETDKG
;
A
#
# COMPACT_ATOMS: atom_id res chain seq x y z
N VAL A 1 -20.86 -30.37 29.97
CA VAL A 1 -20.33 -29.42 28.99
C VAL A 1 -21.47 -28.50 28.60
N ASN A 2 -21.54 -27.29 29.20
CA ASN A 2 -22.52 -26.26 28.85
C ASN A 2 -22.15 -25.71 27.48
N VAL A 3 -22.82 -26.11 26.42
CA VAL A 3 -22.81 -25.45 25.13
C VAL A 3 -23.67 -24.19 25.29
N ALA A 4 -23.04 -23.07 25.59
CA ALA A 4 -23.71 -21.76 25.54
C ALA A 4 -24.33 -21.62 24.13
N LYS A 5 -25.67 -21.47 24.07
CA LYS A 5 -26.37 -21.10 22.85
C LYS A 5 -25.73 -19.80 22.33
N LYS A 6 -25.04 -19.89 21.20
CA LYS A 6 -24.52 -18.69 20.53
C LYS A 6 -25.72 -17.94 19.95
N GLU A 7 -26.18 -16.93 20.63
CA GLU A 7 -27.10 -15.96 20.03
C GLU A 7 -26.39 -15.14 18.98
N ASN A 8 -27.11 -14.80 17.92
CA ASN A 8 -26.59 -13.93 16.88
C ASN A 8 -26.28 -12.55 17.49
N GLN A 9 -25.05 -12.10 17.37
CA GLN A 9 -24.66 -10.76 17.77
C GLN A 9 -24.89 -9.81 16.61
N ILE A 10 -25.69 -8.77 16.82
CA ILE A 10 -25.97 -7.71 15.85
C ILE A 10 -25.20 -6.47 16.29
N ARG A 11 -24.38 -5.93 15.39
CA ARG A 11 -23.66 -4.67 15.57
C ARG A 11 -23.90 -3.77 14.37
N ASP A 12 -24.26 -2.53 14.62
CA ASP A 12 -24.33 -1.52 13.57
C ASP A 12 -22.94 -1.15 13.06
N LEU A 13 -22.84 -0.93 11.75
CA LEU A 13 -21.62 -0.39 11.17
C LEU A 13 -21.42 1.06 11.64
N SER A 14 -20.19 1.41 11.97
CA SER A 14 -19.79 2.78 12.23
C SER A 14 -19.96 3.63 10.96
N ARG A 15 -19.96 4.95 11.13
CA ARG A 15 -20.04 5.90 10.00
C ARG A 15 -18.90 5.68 8.99
N MET A 16 -17.69 5.44 9.49
CA MET A 16 -16.50 5.20 8.64
C MET A 16 -16.64 3.90 7.84
N GLU A 17 -17.08 2.81 8.50
CA GLU A 17 -17.30 1.52 7.82
C GLU A 17 -18.36 1.63 6.71
N LYS A 18 -19.43 2.41 6.94
CA LYS A 18 -20.47 2.66 5.92
C LYS A 18 -19.92 3.43 4.73
N ILE A 19 -19.10 4.46 4.96
CA ILE A 19 -18.47 5.27 3.90
C ILE A 19 -17.51 4.40 3.09
N LEU A 20 -16.62 3.66 3.76
CA LEU A 20 -15.65 2.78 3.11
C LEU A 20 -16.34 1.70 2.28
N SER A 21 -17.34 1.02 2.86
CA SER A 21 -18.11 -0.01 2.16
C SER A 21 -18.76 0.52 0.89
N LYS A 22 -19.42 1.69 0.97
CA LYS A 22 -19.99 2.35 -0.21
C LYS A 22 -18.92 2.68 -1.25
N HIS A 23 -17.81 3.29 -0.84
CA HIS A 23 -16.73 3.67 -1.75
C HIS A 23 -16.11 2.46 -2.47
N MET A 24 -15.93 1.33 -1.77
CA MET A 24 -15.44 0.09 -2.38
C MET A 24 -16.45 -0.54 -3.35
N LEU A 25 -17.73 -0.52 -3.01
CA LEU A 25 -18.79 -0.98 -3.92
C LEU A 25 -18.89 -0.09 -5.17
N ASP A 26 -18.84 1.22 -5.00
CA ASP A 26 -18.86 2.18 -6.11
C ASP A 26 -17.65 1.95 -7.04
N SER A 27 -16.44 1.73 -6.48
CA SER A 27 -15.25 1.41 -7.25
C SER A 27 -15.42 0.12 -8.06
N LYS A 28 -15.93 -0.94 -7.44
CA LYS A 28 -16.16 -2.22 -8.12
C LYS A 28 -17.20 -2.14 -9.24
N ASN A 29 -18.20 -1.29 -9.07
CA ASN A 29 -19.29 -1.11 -10.04
C ASN A 29 -18.90 -0.16 -11.19
N SER A 30 -18.00 0.80 -10.94
CA SER A 30 -17.59 1.80 -11.95
C SER A 30 -16.36 1.39 -12.76
N ALA A 31 -15.57 0.43 -12.30
CA ALA A 31 -14.34 0.01 -12.96
C ALA A 31 -14.25 -1.51 -13.12
N VAL A 32 -13.88 -1.96 -14.32
CA VAL A 32 -13.54 -3.36 -14.58
C VAL A 32 -12.13 -3.62 -14.05
N HIS A 33 -12.02 -4.41 -12.98
CA HIS A 33 -10.74 -4.76 -12.40
C HIS A 33 -10.10 -5.92 -13.13
N VAL A 34 -8.92 -5.70 -13.69
CA VAL A 34 -8.06 -6.75 -14.26
C VAL A 34 -6.86 -6.91 -13.34
N GLN A 35 -6.53 -8.14 -12.96
CA GLN A 35 -5.40 -8.44 -12.08
C GLN A 35 -4.30 -9.13 -12.86
N THR A 36 -3.07 -8.73 -12.58
CA THR A 36 -1.87 -9.42 -13.04
C THR A 36 -0.99 -9.74 -11.84
N PHE A 37 -0.34 -10.89 -11.86
CA PHE A 37 0.55 -11.34 -10.81
C PHE A 37 1.93 -11.60 -11.38
N ILE A 38 2.95 -11.13 -10.68
CA ILE A 38 4.35 -11.33 -11.06
C ILE A 38 5.17 -11.66 -9.82
N GLU A 39 6.10 -12.59 -9.96
CA GLU A 39 7.12 -12.83 -8.95
C GLU A 39 8.39 -12.08 -9.32
N ALA A 40 8.98 -11.38 -8.35
CA ALA A 40 10.23 -10.67 -8.53
C ALA A 40 11.28 -11.21 -7.53
N ASP A 41 12.49 -11.43 -8.02
CA ASP A 41 13.63 -11.69 -7.17
C ASP A 41 14.08 -10.38 -6.52
N ILE A 42 13.99 -10.33 -5.20
CA ILE A 42 14.39 -9.16 -4.41
C ILE A 42 15.56 -9.48 -3.48
N THR A 43 16.34 -10.53 -3.79
CA THR A 43 17.48 -10.98 -2.96
C THR A 43 18.45 -9.83 -2.69
N GLU A 44 18.81 -9.06 -3.72
CA GLU A 44 19.71 -7.91 -3.58
C GLU A 44 19.12 -6.83 -2.68
N LEU A 45 17.84 -6.52 -2.83
CA LEU A 45 17.13 -5.57 -1.97
C LEU A 45 17.09 -6.05 -0.52
N ALA A 46 16.87 -7.36 -0.32
CA ALA A 46 16.82 -7.94 1.02
C ALA A 46 18.20 -7.87 1.71
N ASN A 47 19.25 -8.26 1.01
CA ASN A 47 20.63 -8.18 1.50
C ASN A 47 21.03 -6.73 1.80
N TRP A 48 20.74 -5.80 0.89
CA TRP A 48 21.01 -4.39 1.09
C TRP A 48 20.27 -3.85 2.32
N ARG A 49 18.98 -4.13 2.45
CA ARG A 49 18.17 -3.67 3.59
C ARG A 49 18.72 -4.23 4.91
N ASP A 50 19.08 -5.52 4.94
CA ASP A 50 19.61 -6.14 6.16
C ASP A 50 20.96 -5.55 6.59
N ASN A 51 21.78 -5.15 5.63
CA ASN A 51 23.06 -4.47 5.89
C ASN A 51 22.88 -3.00 6.32
N GLN A 52 21.80 -2.34 5.90
CA GLN A 52 21.59 -0.92 6.16
C GLN A 52 20.67 -0.62 7.34
N LYS A 53 19.82 -1.56 7.78
CA LYS A 53 18.73 -1.31 8.75
C LYS A 53 19.21 -0.71 10.08
N ILE A 54 20.38 -1.11 10.60
CA ILE A 54 20.94 -0.60 11.86
C ILE A 54 21.47 0.83 11.64
N LYS A 55 22.33 1.03 10.64
CA LYS A 55 22.87 2.35 10.31
C LYS A 55 21.77 3.36 9.98
N PHE A 56 20.69 2.89 9.32
CA PHE A 56 19.56 3.73 8.99
C PHE A 56 18.81 4.19 10.24
N LEU A 57 18.62 3.27 11.19
CA LEU A 57 18.00 3.60 12.47
C LEU A 57 18.87 4.61 13.26
N ASP A 58 20.19 4.38 13.33
CA ASP A 58 21.13 5.26 14.05
C ASP A 58 21.19 6.67 13.43
N ASN A 59 21.17 6.77 12.09
CA ASN A 59 21.30 8.04 11.38
C ASN A 59 19.99 8.85 11.33
N TYR A 60 18.85 8.18 11.25
CA TYR A 60 17.57 8.84 10.96
C TYR A 60 16.51 8.64 12.05
N GLY A 61 16.75 7.78 13.05
CA GLY A 61 15.78 7.45 14.09
C GLY A 61 14.59 6.62 13.58
N GLU A 62 14.66 6.12 12.34
CA GLU A 62 13.54 5.44 11.66
C GLU A 62 13.88 3.99 11.35
N LYS A 63 12.90 3.09 11.54
CA LYS A 63 13.06 1.68 11.15
C LYS A 63 12.94 1.52 9.64
N LEU A 64 13.94 0.93 9.00
CA LEU A 64 13.91 0.61 7.57
C LEU A 64 13.17 -0.71 7.34
N THR A 65 11.97 -0.63 6.77
CA THR A 65 11.17 -1.79 6.32
C THR A 65 11.28 -1.96 4.80
N TYR A 66 10.86 -3.10 4.26
CA TYR A 66 10.80 -3.31 2.80
C TYR A 66 9.85 -2.36 2.09
N THR A 67 8.79 -1.91 2.77
CA THR A 67 7.80 -1.00 2.20
C THR A 67 8.41 0.32 1.74
N HIS A 68 9.40 0.86 2.49
CA HIS A 68 9.97 2.17 2.18
C HIS A 68 10.73 2.20 0.84
N PRO A 69 11.70 1.32 0.55
CA PRO A 69 12.35 1.27 -0.76
C PRO A 69 11.38 0.90 -1.87
N LEU A 70 10.37 0.06 -1.61
CA LEU A 70 9.36 -0.27 -2.61
C LEU A 70 8.49 0.96 -2.97
N ILE A 71 8.08 1.78 -1.99
CA ILE A 71 7.41 3.06 -2.25
C ILE A 71 8.32 3.97 -3.11
N GLN A 72 9.60 4.07 -2.76
CA GLN A 72 10.54 4.91 -3.52
C GLN A 72 10.69 4.46 -4.97
N ILE A 73 10.82 3.15 -5.20
CA ILE A 73 10.93 2.59 -6.54
C ILE A 73 9.66 2.87 -7.34
N VAL A 74 8.49 2.54 -6.76
CA VAL A 74 7.20 2.74 -7.44
C VAL A 74 6.97 4.21 -7.76
N SER A 75 7.22 5.13 -6.83
CA SER A 75 7.01 6.56 -7.08
C SER A 75 7.89 7.09 -8.23
N LYS A 76 9.13 6.61 -8.35
CA LYS A 76 10.01 6.96 -9.48
C LYS A 76 9.57 6.32 -10.80
N VAL A 77 9.12 5.06 -10.76
CA VAL A 77 8.64 4.35 -11.96
C VAL A 77 7.37 5.00 -12.51
N LEU A 78 6.48 5.50 -11.66
CA LEU A 78 5.26 6.19 -12.10
C LEU A 78 5.53 7.43 -12.96
N ARG A 79 6.71 8.08 -12.84
CA ARG A 79 7.13 9.15 -13.77
C ARG A 79 7.30 8.65 -15.21
N ASN A 80 7.70 7.40 -15.39
CA ASN A 80 7.88 6.79 -16.71
C ASN A 80 6.57 6.23 -17.28
N PHE A 81 5.56 6.02 -16.41
CA PHE A 81 4.26 5.48 -16.79
C PHE A 81 3.13 6.40 -16.30
N PRO A 82 3.00 7.63 -16.85
CA PRO A 82 2.09 8.65 -16.34
C PRO A 82 0.61 8.23 -16.40
N ILE A 83 0.25 7.29 -17.27
CA ILE A 83 -1.12 6.76 -17.33
C ILE A 83 -1.52 6.06 -16.03
N LEU A 84 -0.57 5.46 -15.30
CA LEU A 84 -0.84 4.84 -14.00
C LEU A 84 -0.99 5.87 -12.88
N ASN A 85 -0.53 7.12 -13.11
CA ASN A 85 -0.69 8.25 -12.19
C ASN A 85 -1.77 9.23 -12.71
N ALA A 86 -2.89 8.68 -13.15
CA ALA A 86 -3.99 9.43 -13.72
C ALA A 86 -5.32 9.05 -13.09
N SER A 87 -6.35 9.80 -13.41
CA SER A 87 -7.74 9.48 -13.08
C SER A 87 -8.62 9.61 -14.31
N LEU A 88 -9.70 8.84 -14.34
CA LEU A 88 -10.75 8.95 -15.34
C LEU A 88 -11.88 9.81 -14.77
N LEU A 89 -12.28 10.84 -15.49
CA LEU A 89 -13.44 11.65 -15.18
C LEU A 89 -14.27 11.79 -16.45
N ASP A 90 -15.46 11.22 -16.41
CA ASP A 90 -16.29 11.04 -17.60
C ASP A 90 -15.48 10.37 -18.73
N ASP A 91 -15.35 11.00 -19.89
CA ASP A 91 -14.59 10.51 -21.04
C ASP A 91 -13.16 11.10 -21.11
N LYS A 92 -12.63 11.63 -20.01
CA LYS A 92 -11.33 12.33 -19.99
C LYS A 92 -10.35 11.66 -19.02
N VAL A 93 -9.14 11.42 -19.51
CA VAL A 93 -8.01 11.00 -18.68
C VAL A 93 -7.29 12.24 -18.15
N ILE A 94 -7.23 12.36 -16.82
CA ILE A 94 -6.57 13.47 -16.13
C ILE A 94 -5.24 12.97 -15.58
N TYR A 95 -4.13 13.31 -16.23
CA TYR A 95 -2.79 13.02 -15.75
C TYR A 95 -2.47 13.90 -14.55
N LYS A 96 -2.06 13.27 -13.45
CA LYS A 96 -1.69 14.00 -12.24
C LYS A 96 -0.22 14.43 -12.32
N LYS A 97 0.05 15.68 -11.94
CA LYS A 97 1.40 16.22 -11.89
C LYS A 97 2.19 15.62 -10.74
N ASP A 98 1.58 15.60 -9.55
CA ASP A 98 2.19 15.13 -8.32
C ASP A 98 2.03 13.61 -8.19
N ILE A 99 3.00 12.94 -7.58
CA ILE A 99 2.92 11.52 -7.26
C ILE A 99 2.70 11.35 -5.77
N ASN A 100 1.44 11.13 -5.42
CA ASN A 100 0.99 11.00 -4.04
C ASN A 100 0.62 9.54 -3.77
N ILE A 101 1.42 8.85 -2.97
CA ILE A 101 1.26 7.42 -2.71
C ILE A 101 0.37 7.19 -1.51
N GLY A 102 -0.82 6.62 -1.76
CA GLY A 102 -1.67 6.08 -0.71
C GLY A 102 -1.10 4.78 -0.15
N LEU A 103 -1.00 4.68 1.17
CA LEU A 103 -0.51 3.48 1.85
C LEU A 103 -1.66 2.80 2.59
N ALA A 104 -2.18 1.69 2.05
CA ALA A 104 -3.25 0.95 2.68
C ALA A 104 -2.79 0.42 4.06
N THR A 105 -3.44 0.90 5.11
CA THR A 105 -3.06 0.64 6.49
C THR A 105 -4.24 0.03 7.25
N ALA A 106 -4.05 -1.18 7.78
CA ALA A 106 -5.02 -1.81 8.66
C ALA A 106 -4.94 -1.20 10.06
N LEU A 107 -6.09 -0.89 10.64
CA LEU A 107 -6.24 -0.38 12.00
C LEU A 107 -6.47 -1.54 12.99
N GLN A 108 -6.40 -1.23 14.29
CA GLN A 108 -6.54 -2.24 15.36
C GLN A 108 -7.95 -2.84 15.44
N ASP A 109 -8.96 -2.11 15.02
CA ASP A 109 -10.36 -2.55 14.97
C ASP A 109 -10.69 -3.38 13.70
N GLY A 110 -9.69 -3.65 12.85
CA GLY A 110 -9.85 -4.38 11.60
C GLY A 110 -10.33 -3.51 10.44
N SER A 111 -10.55 -2.23 10.65
CA SER A 111 -10.87 -1.29 9.55
C SER A 111 -9.61 -0.94 8.74
N LEU A 112 -9.82 -0.36 7.57
CA LEU A 112 -8.77 0.06 6.66
C LEU A 112 -8.83 1.57 6.43
N ILE A 113 -7.67 2.22 6.41
CA ILE A 113 -7.52 3.61 6.00
C ILE A 113 -6.33 3.74 5.06
N VAL A 114 -6.33 4.75 4.20
CA VAL A 114 -5.30 4.96 3.19
C VAL A 114 -4.67 6.35 3.34
N PRO A 115 -3.76 6.54 4.31
CA PRO A 115 -3.00 7.78 4.41
C PRO A 115 -2.09 7.97 3.19
N VAL A 116 -1.79 9.23 2.87
CA VAL A 116 -1.15 9.63 1.61
C VAL A 116 0.19 10.31 1.85
N ILE A 117 1.25 9.73 1.28
CA ILE A 117 2.58 10.34 1.22
C ILE A 117 2.60 11.26 0.00
N LYS A 118 2.61 12.56 0.23
CA LYS A 118 2.62 13.58 -0.82
C LYS A 118 3.99 13.68 -1.49
N ASN A 119 4.00 13.90 -2.81
CA ASN A 119 5.21 14.08 -3.63
C ASN A 119 6.28 13.01 -3.35
N ALA A 120 5.85 11.75 -3.31
CA ALA A 120 6.69 10.64 -2.88
C ALA A 120 7.96 10.45 -3.74
N ASP A 121 7.91 10.83 -5.01
CA ASP A 121 9.02 10.75 -5.96
C ASP A 121 10.13 11.79 -5.70
N GLU A 122 9.82 12.88 -5.01
CA GLU A 122 10.76 13.93 -4.61
C GLU A 122 11.45 13.63 -3.28
N LEU A 123 10.91 12.69 -2.51
CA LEU A 123 11.45 12.36 -1.19
C LEU A 123 12.66 11.43 -1.27
N SER A 124 13.62 11.68 -0.37
CA SER A 124 14.66 10.68 -0.10
C SER A 124 14.07 9.47 0.61
N LEU A 125 14.81 8.35 0.64
CA LEU A 125 14.37 7.16 1.37
C LEU A 125 14.09 7.44 2.86
N ALA A 126 14.90 8.29 3.49
CA ALA A 126 14.68 8.73 4.87
C ALA A 126 13.40 9.57 4.99
N GLY A 127 13.13 10.45 4.02
CA GLY A 127 11.89 11.22 3.94
C GLY A 127 10.65 10.34 3.81
N ILE A 128 10.70 9.34 2.93
CA ILE A 128 9.62 8.34 2.76
C ILE A 128 9.41 7.56 4.06
N SER A 129 10.49 7.09 4.68
CA SER A 129 10.41 6.33 5.94
C SER A 129 9.77 7.15 7.04
N LYS A 130 10.21 8.39 7.24
CA LYS A 130 9.67 9.31 8.24
C LYS A 130 8.19 9.62 7.99
N SER A 131 7.83 9.95 6.75
CA SER A 131 6.45 10.25 6.37
C SER A 131 5.54 9.04 6.56
N SER A 132 5.95 7.87 6.03
CA SER A 132 5.22 6.61 6.17
C SER A 132 4.99 6.23 7.63
N ASN A 133 6.04 6.21 8.45
CA ASN A 133 5.94 5.83 9.86
C ASN A 133 5.06 6.82 10.65
N SER A 134 5.19 8.11 10.38
CA SER A 134 4.35 9.15 11.00
C SER A 134 2.87 8.94 10.66
N LEU A 135 2.54 8.75 9.38
CA LEU A 135 1.17 8.53 8.92
C LEU A 135 0.56 7.25 9.49
N VAL A 136 1.31 6.14 9.49
CA VAL A 136 0.87 4.87 10.09
C VAL A 136 0.63 5.01 11.58
N ASN A 137 1.49 5.72 12.30
CA ASN A 137 1.32 5.96 13.73
C ASN A 137 0.09 6.85 14.02
N LYS A 138 -0.10 7.93 13.24
CA LYS A 138 -1.31 8.76 13.32
C LYS A 138 -2.57 7.93 13.05
N ALA A 139 -2.55 7.08 12.02
CA ALA A 139 -3.66 6.21 11.68
C ALA A 139 -4.05 5.29 12.84
N ARG A 140 -3.07 4.58 13.42
CA ARG A 140 -3.30 3.66 14.55
C ARG A 140 -3.77 4.34 15.81
N ASN A 141 -3.44 5.62 15.99
CA ASN A 141 -3.85 6.42 17.15
C ASN A 141 -5.10 7.27 16.86
N ASN A 142 -5.78 7.09 15.72
CA ASN A 142 -6.94 7.88 15.30
C ASN A 142 -6.67 9.39 15.24
N ASN A 143 -5.44 9.80 14.90
CA ASN A 143 -4.98 11.19 14.88
C ASN A 143 -4.66 11.70 13.46
N LEU A 144 -5.25 11.08 12.43
CA LEU A 144 -5.12 11.55 11.06
C LEU A 144 -5.94 12.83 10.85
N ASN A 145 -5.35 13.80 10.17
CA ASN A 145 -6.06 14.96 9.67
C ASN A 145 -6.74 14.62 8.33
N PRO A 146 -7.79 15.36 7.91
CA PRO A 146 -8.40 15.16 6.60
C PRO A 146 -7.40 15.21 5.44
N ASP A 147 -6.40 16.08 5.50
CA ASP A 147 -5.37 16.22 4.47
C ASP A 147 -4.43 15.00 4.39
N ASP A 148 -4.29 14.25 5.48
CA ASP A 148 -3.45 13.05 5.51
C ASP A 148 -4.03 11.90 4.64
N VAL A 149 -5.29 11.97 4.22
CA VAL A 149 -5.98 10.91 3.46
C VAL A 149 -6.51 11.36 2.08
N GLN A 150 -6.26 12.61 1.69
CA GLN A 150 -6.74 13.19 0.43
C GLN A 150 -5.65 13.22 -0.65
N ASP A 151 -6.10 13.40 -1.91
CA ASP A 151 -5.27 13.60 -3.09
C ASP A 151 -4.25 12.49 -3.39
N GLY A 152 -4.52 11.27 -2.93
CA GLY A 152 -3.74 10.09 -3.36
C GLY A 152 -3.91 9.84 -4.86
N THR A 153 -2.81 9.61 -5.57
CA THR A 153 -2.83 9.39 -7.03
C THR A 153 -2.58 7.95 -7.42
N PHE A 154 -1.95 7.18 -6.55
CA PHE A 154 -1.69 5.75 -6.68
C PHE A 154 -1.67 5.10 -5.30
N THR A 155 -2.18 3.88 -5.18
CA THR A 155 -2.23 3.20 -3.88
C THR A 155 -1.29 1.99 -3.85
N ILE A 156 -0.61 1.82 -2.74
CA ILE A 156 0.19 0.65 -2.41
C ILE A 156 -0.45 -0.07 -1.22
N SER A 157 -0.60 -1.38 -1.32
CA SER A 157 -1.04 -2.26 -0.24
C SER A 157 0.03 -3.29 0.07
N ASN A 158 0.39 -3.45 1.35
CA ASN A 158 1.30 -4.51 1.77
C ASN A 158 0.49 -5.62 2.46
N ILE A 159 0.13 -6.63 1.69
CA ILE A 159 -0.61 -7.80 2.19
C ILE A 159 0.32 -8.89 2.72
N GLY A 160 1.62 -8.78 2.43
CA GLY A 160 2.64 -9.69 2.95
C GLY A 160 2.83 -9.65 4.47
N THR A 161 2.39 -8.57 5.12
CA THR A 161 2.35 -8.48 6.60
C THR A 161 1.37 -9.45 7.23
N PHE A 162 0.46 -10.02 6.45
CA PHE A 162 -0.50 -11.06 6.85
C PHE A 162 -0.13 -12.43 6.27
N ASP A 163 1.11 -12.61 5.82
CA ASP A 163 1.63 -13.83 5.16
C ASP A 163 0.91 -14.19 3.84
N ASN A 164 0.13 -13.28 3.27
CA ASN A 164 -0.50 -13.48 1.97
C ASN A 164 0.53 -13.40 0.85
N ILE A 165 0.49 -14.37 -0.05
CA ILE A 165 1.40 -14.45 -1.20
C ILE A 165 0.94 -13.49 -2.30
N MET A 166 -0.36 -13.46 -2.54
CA MET A 166 -1.02 -12.64 -3.56
C MET A 166 -2.42 -12.24 -3.09
N GLY A 167 -2.99 -11.25 -3.71
CA GLY A 167 -4.34 -10.79 -3.43
C GLY A 167 -4.88 -9.95 -4.58
N THR A 168 -6.17 -9.67 -4.55
CA THR A 168 -6.89 -8.89 -5.57
C THR A 168 -7.42 -7.61 -4.93
N PRO A 169 -6.59 -6.57 -4.74
CA PRO A 169 -7.01 -5.34 -4.11
C PRO A 169 -8.03 -4.61 -4.98
N ILE A 170 -8.91 -3.84 -4.35
CA ILE A 170 -9.87 -2.97 -5.02
C ILE A 170 -9.21 -1.61 -5.24
N ILE A 171 -9.34 -1.06 -6.45
CA ILE A 171 -8.79 0.25 -6.81
C ILE A 171 -9.47 1.33 -5.97
N ASN A 172 -8.68 2.21 -5.40
CA ASN A 172 -9.16 3.36 -4.63
C ASN A 172 -9.52 4.51 -5.59
N GLN A 173 -10.78 4.61 -5.99
CA GLN A 173 -11.24 5.64 -6.92
C GLN A 173 -10.87 7.05 -6.44
N PRO A 174 -10.55 8.00 -7.34
CA PRO A 174 -10.58 7.92 -8.82
C PRO A 174 -9.26 7.44 -9.46
N GLN A 175 -8.41 6.74 -8.73
CA GLN A 175 -7.16 6.17 -9.24
C GLN A 175 -7.45 5.08 -10.29
N LEU A 176 -6.49 4.83 -11.19
CA LEU A 176 -6.62 3.83 -12.25
C LEU A 176 -5.99 2.48 -11.90
N ALA A 177 -5.15 2.44 -10.87
CA ALA A 177 -4.45 1.23 -10.47
C ALA A 177 -4.12 1.21 -8.97
N ILE A 178 -3.85 0.01 -8.46
CA ILE A 178 -3.34 -0.27 -7.13
C ILE A 178 -2.30 -1.39 -7.23
N LEU A 179 -1.23 -1.29 -6.45
CA LEU A 179 -0.20 -2.32 -6.37
C LEU A 179 -0.21 -2.98 -5.00
N ALA A 180 -0.30 -4.32 -4.97
CA ALA A 180 -0.15 -5.08 -3.73
C ALA A 180 1.18 -5.82 -3.69
N PHE A 181 1.89 -5.73 -2.56
CA PHE A 181 3.07 -6.53 -2.27
C PHE A 181 2.68 -7.73 -1.41
N GLY A 182 3.00 -8.91 -1.88
CA GLY A 182 2.85 -10.15 -1.15
C GLY A 182 4.00 -10.40 -0.17
N ALA A 183 3.94 -11.54 0.52
CA ALA A 183 4.95 -11.96 1.48
C ALA A 183 6.30 -12.22 0.80
N ILE A 184 7.36 -11.67 1.40
CA ILE A 184 8.74 -11.92 0.98
C ILE A 184 9.18 -13.25 1.60
N ARG A 185 9.53 -14.21 0.74
CA ARG A 185 9.87 -15.57 1.16
C ARG A 185 11.19 -16.03 0.55
N LYS A 186 11.92 -16.86 1.26
CA LYS A 186 13.08 -17.57 0.72
C LYS A 186 12.58 -18.82 0.01
N LEU A 187 12.81 -18.91 -1.29
CA LEU A 187 12.39 -20.03 -2.11
C LEU A 187 13.57 -20.55 -2.93
N PRO A 188 13.69 -21.89 -3.13
CA PRO A 188 14.62 -22.42 -4.11
C PRO A 188 14.16 -22.04 -5.51
N ARG A 189 15.10 -21.60 -6.36
CA ARG A 189 14.86 -21.26 -7.75
C ARG A 189 15.93 -21.86 -8.63
N VAL A 190 15.55 -22.23 -9.84
CA VAL A 190 16.51 -22.64 -10.86
C VAL A 190 17.14 -21.36 -11.42
N VAL A 191 18.46 -21.35 -11.47
CA VAL A 191 19.24 -20.28 -12.10
C VAL A 191 19.94 -20.90 -13.30
N GLU A 192 19.63 -20.43 -14.48
CA GLU A 192 20.36 -20.81 -15.70
C GLU A 192 21.72 -20.11 -15.71
N THR A 193 22.75 -20.88 -15.92
CA THR A 193 24.12 -20.38 -16.09
C THR A 193 24.62 -20.67 -17.49
N ASP A 194 25.76 -20.08 -17.88
CA ASP A 194 26.41 -20.35 -19.19
C ASP A 194 26.74 -21.84 -19.43
N LYS A 195 26.60 -22.67 -18.41
CA LYS A 195 26.83 -24.13 -18.45
C LYS A 195 25.54 -24.94 -18.32
N GLY A 196 24.40 -24.35 -18.33
CA GLY A 196 23.08 -24.96 -18.12
C GLY A 196 22.56 -24.84 -16.70
#